data_ca5538bdb5db014af6f454674923fb41
#
_entry.id   ca5538bdb5db014af6f454674923fb41
#
_cell.length_a   1.000
_cell.length_b   1.000
_cell.length_c   1.000
_cell.angle_alpha   90.00
_cell.angle_beta   90.00
_cell.angle_gamma   90.00
#
_symmetry.space_group_name_H-M   'P 1'
#
loop_
_entity.id
_entity.type
_entity.pdbx_description
1 polymer ?
#
loop_
_entity_poly.entity_id
_entity_poly.type
_entity_poly.pdbx_seq_one_letter_code
_entity_poly.pdbx_strand_id
1 'polypeptide(L)'
;MNEEGAILVEKRKREPAKGTLDLPGGFADAGETAEEGVAREVKEETGLEVVSAKYLFSLPNVYRYCGIDVPTLDAFFECKVRDISALKADDDAAECMWLKPEDIHTEQFGLRSVRWGLVQYLEALQTKKEL
;
A
#
# COMPACT_ATOMS: atom_id res chain seq x y z
N MET A 1 -1.56 0.09 8.94
CA MET A 1 -1.64 -1.06 9.88
C MET A 1 -2.39 -0.62 11.12
N ASN A 2 -3.34 -1.42 11.57
CA ASN A 2 -4.08 -1.13 12.80
C ASN A 2 -3.37 -1.74 14.02
N GLU A 3 -3.97 -1.56 15.21
CA GLU A 3 -3.39 -2.04 16.47
C GLU A 3 -3.25 -3.56 16.55
N GLU A 4 -4.08 -4.28 15.80
CA GLU A 4 -4.05 -5.76 15.78
C GLU A 4 -3.05 -6.30 14.75
N GLY A 5 -2.35 -5.43 14.05
CA GLY A 5 -1.40 -5.82 13.02
C GLY A 5 -2.03 -6.15 11.67
N ALA A 6 -3.32 -5.87 11.49
CA ALA A 6 -3.95 -6.06 10.20
C ALA A 6 -3.54 -4.95 9.23
N ILE A 7 -3.48 -5.30 7.96
CA ILE A 7 -3.05 -4.42 6.88
C ILE A 7 -4.27 -3.97 6.09
N LEU A 8 -4.35 -2.68 5.79
CA LEU A 8 -5.41 -2.14 4.95
C LEU A 8 -5.10 -2.42 3.49
N VAL A 9 -6.02 -3.08 2.83
CA VAL A 9 -5.93 -3.47 1.42
C VAL A 9 -7.10 -2.84 0.68
N GLU A 10 -6.88 -2.46 -0.56
CA GLU A 10 -7.94 -1.90 -1.40
C GLU A 10 -8.05 -2.66 -2.72
N LYS A 11 -9.24 -2.65 -3.32
CA LYS A 11 -9.49 -3.24 -4.62
C LYS A 11 -9.36 -2.16 -5.69
N ARG A 12 -8.57 -2.41 -6.71
CA ARG A 12 -8.34 -1.43 -7.78
C ARG A 12 -9.59 -1.25 -8.63
N LYS A 13 -9.96 0.00 -8.85
CA LYS A 13 -11.08 0.42 -9.71
C LYS A 13 -10.66 0.67 -11.14
N ARG A 14 -9.38 0.96 -11.38
CA ARG A 14 -8.86 1.41 -12.67
C ARG A 14 -7.73 0.53 -13.16
N GLU A 15 -7.52 0.55 -14.46
CA GLU A 15 -6.32 -0.07 -15.04
C GLU A 15 -5.08 0.75 -14.68
N PRO A 16 -3.91 0.14 -14.58
CA PRO A 16 -3.65 -1.28 -14.79
C PRO A 16 -4.14 -2.16 -13.62
N ALA A 17 -4.35 -3.43 -13.92
CA ALA A 17 -4.72 -4.46 -12.92
C ALA A 17 -6.07 -4.21 -12.23
N LYS A 18 -7.04 -3.64 -12.94
CA LYS A 18 -8.39 -3.41 -12.42
C LYS A 18 -9.00 -4.67 -11.84
N GLY A 19 -9.61 -4.54 -10.66
CA GLY A 19 -10.26 -5.64 -9.98
C GLY A 19 -9.34 -6.46 -9.08
N THR A 20 -8.04 -6.25 -9.14
CA THR A 20 -7.09 -6.91 -8.23
C THR A 20 -6.89 -6.08 -6.96
N LEU A 21 -6.25 -6.69 -5.97
CA LEU A 21 -5.96 -6.00 -4.72
C LEU A 21 -4.70 -5.14 -4.83
N ASP A 22 -4.64 -4.12 -3.99
CA ASP A 22 -3.55 -3.16 -3.94
C ASP A 22 -3.40 -2.63 -2.53
N LEU A 23 -2.30 -1.93 -2.30
CA LEU A 23 -2.07 -1.18 -1.05
C LEU A 23 -2.31 0.30 -1.31
N PRO A 24 -2.76 1.08 -0.31
CA PRO A 24 -2.88 2.51 -0.47
C PRO A 24 -1.54 3.16 -0.81
N GLY A 25 -1.57 4.11 -1.71
CA GLY A 25 -0.37 4.83 -2.14
C GLY A 25 -0.58 5.54 -3.46
N GLY A 26 0.47 6.20 -3.93
CA GLY A 26 0.43 6.92 -5.20
C GLY A 26 1.78 7.59 -5.47
N PHE A 27 1.78 8.49 -6.44
CA PHE A 27 2.98 9.24 -6.80
C PHE A 27 3.23 10.37 -5.80
N ALA A 28 4.50 10.57 -5.44
CA ALA A 28 4.89 11.69 -4.61
C ALA A 28 4.71 13.00 -5.38
N ASP A 29 4.29 14.05 -4.68
CA ASP A 29 4.22 15.39 -5.26
C ASP A 29 5.60 16.05 -5.23
N ALA A 30 5.79 17.02 -6.11
CA ALA A 30 7.03 17.79 -6.12
C ALA A 30 7.25 18.47 -4.77
N GLY A 31 8.46 18.33 -4.24
CA GLY A 31 8.84 19.00 -3.00
C GLY A 31 8.44 18.29 -1.73
N GLU A 32 7.77 17.14 -1.80
CA GLU A 32 7.47 16.38 -0.58
C GLU A 32 8.45 15.20 -0.42
N THR A 33 8.69 14.81 0.83
CA THR A 33 9.46 13.61 1.11
C THR A 33 8.59 12.37 0.84
N ALA A 34 9.23 11.20 0.75
CA ALA A 34 8.49 9.95 0.57
C ALA A 34 7.55 9.69 1.77
N GLU A 35 7.98 10.02 2.99
CA GLU A 35 7.16 9.88 4.20
C GLU A 35 5.95 10.80 4.16
N GLU A 36 6.14 12.05 3.74
CA GLU A 36 5.04 13.01 3.56
C GLU A 36 4.07 12.53 2.48
N GLY A 37 4.61 12.01 1.38
CA GLY A 37 3.81 11.52 0.26
C GLY A 37 2.92 10.35 0.64
N VAL A 38 3.47 9.36 1.34
CA VAL A 38 2.67 8.20 1.74
C VAL A 38 1.58 8.60 2.74
N ALA A 39 1.88 9.49 3.67
CA ALA A 39 0.89 9.96 4.63
C ALA A 39 -0.24 10.72 3.93
N ARG A 40 0.09 11.57 2.97
CA ARG A 40 -0.90 12.31 2.19
C ARG A 40 -1.79 11.36 1.37
N GLU A 41 -1.18 10.42 0.66
CA GLU A 41 -1.93 9.46 -0.17
C GLU A 41 -2.87 8.61 0.67
N VAL A 42 -2.41 8.11 1.82
CA VAL A 42 -3.26 7.34 2.72
C VAL A 42 -4.44 8.18 3.20
N LYS A 43 -4.20 9.42 3.56
CA LYS A 43 -5.26 10.33 4.00
C LYS A 43 -6.28 10.61 2.90
N GLU A 44 -5.81 10.89 1.68
CA GLU A 44 -6.70 11.17 0.54
C GLU A 44 -7.54 9.95 0.17
N GLU A 45 -6.93 8.78 0.12
CA GLU A 45 -7.62 7.57 -0.33
C GLU A 45 -8.52 6.95 0.74
N THR A 46 -8.13 7.01 2.00
CA THR A 46 -8.81 6.25 3.06
C THR A 46 -9.42 7.11 4.16
N GLY A 47 -9.03 8.36 4.25
CA GLY A 47 -9.43 9.24 5.35
C GLY A 47 -8.63 9.03 6.63
N LEU A 48 -7.76 8.02 6.67
CA LEU A 48 -6.98 7.70 7.87
C LEU A 48 -5.77 8.61 8.01
N GLU A 49 -5.46 8.98 9.25
CA GLU A 49 -4.30 9.79 9.57
C GLU A 49 -3.12 8.91 9.95
N VAL A 50 -2.02 9.01 9.21
CA VAL A 50 -0.79 8.28 9.49
C VAL A 50 -0.05 8.97 10.63
N VAL A 51 0.21 8.25 11.72
CA VAL A 51 0.93 8.78 12.87
C VAL A 51 2.41 8.41 12.86
N SER A 52 2.77 7.35 12.14
CA SER A 52 4.17 7.00 11.90
C SER A 52 4.31 6.25 10.60
N ALA A 53 5.41 6.50 9.89
CA ALA A 53 5.75 5.82 8.65
C ALA A 53 7.19 5.37 8.75
N LYS A 54 7.40 4.05 8.74
CA LYS A 54 8.73 3.45 8.80
C LYS A 54 9.10 2.94 7.42
N TYR A 55 10.18 3.46 6.84
CA TYR A 55 10.69 2.97 5.56
C TYR A 55 11.13 1.52 5.68
N LEU A 56 10.70 0.70 4.74
CA LEU A 56 11.05 -0.72 4.70
C LEU A 56 12.07 -1.02 3.59
N PHE A 57 11.70 -0.76 2.36
CA PHE A 57 12.52 -1.06 1.18
C PHE A 57 11.92 -0.38 -0.05
N SER A 58 12.65 -0.45 -1.17
CA SER A 58 12.14 0.00 -2.46
C SER A 58 12.27 -1.12 -3.48
N LEU A 59 11.39 -1.12 -4.47
CA LEU A 59 11.39 -2.08 -5.56
C LEU A 59 11.15 -1.37 -6.88
N PRO A 60 11.83 -1.80 -7.95
CA PRO A 60 11.59 -1.23 -9.28
C PRO A 60 10.27 -1.73 -9.85
N ASN A 61 9.62 -0.88 -10.63
CA ASN A 61 8.40 -1.24 -11.34
C ASN A 61 8.35 -0.50 -12.66
N VAL A 62 7.48 -0.93 -13.55
CA VAL A 62 7.14 -0.20 -14.77
C VAL A 62 5.63 0.05 -14.72
N TYR A 63 5.26 1.31 -14.65
CA TYR A 63 3.87 1.70 -14.53
C TYR A 63 3.36 2.22 -15.87
N ARG A 64 2.29 1.62 -16.38
CA ARG A 64 1.65 2.06 -17.62
C ARG A 64 0.77 3.27 -17.33
N TYR A 65 1.16 4.42 -17.85
CA TYR A 65 0.45 5.67 -17.61
C TYR A 65 0.23 6.41 -18.92
N CYS A 66 -1.03 6.67 -19.27
CA CYS A 66 -1.40 7.38 -20.51
C CYS A 66 -0.75 6.77 -21.76
N GLY A 67 -0.70 5.44 -21.85
CA GLY A 67 -0.14 4.73 -23.01
C GLY A 67 1.38 4.67 -23.03
N ILE A 68 2.06 5.17 -22.00
CA ILE A 68 3.52 5.20 -21.90
C ILE A 68 3.96 4.34 -20.71
N ASP A 69 5.02 3.56 -20.89
CA ASP A 69 5.63 2.79 -19.83
C ASP A 69 6.59 3.69 -19.05
N VAL A 70 6.28 3.94 -17.77
CA VAL A 70 7.07 4.80 -16.90
C VAL A 70 7.82 3.94 -15.88
N PRO A 71 9.15 3.90 -15.93
CA PRO A 71 9.91 3.22 -14.86
C PRO A 71 9.72 3.96 -13.54
N THR A 72 9.44 3.23 -12.47
CA THR A 72 9.29 3.81 -11.14
C THR A 72 10.17 3.08 -10.14
N LEU A 73 10.46 3.75 -9.04
CA LEU A 73 11.07 3.14 -7.88
C LEU A 73 10.06 3.28 -6.75
N ASP A 74 9.42 2.18 -6.41
CA ASP A 74 8.33 2.19 -5.43
C ASP A 74 8.90 2.00 -4.03
N ALA A 75 8.66 2.98 -3.16
CA ALA A 75 9.10 2.95 -1.77
C ALA A 75 7.96 2.42 -0.90
N PHE A 76 8.28 1.48 -0.03
CA PHE A 76 7.31 0.83 0.86
C PHE A 76 7.53 1.24 2.30
N PHE A 77 6.43 1.53 2.98
CA PHE A 77 6.43 1.99 4.36
C PHE A 77 5.48 1.16 5.20
N GLU A 78 5.89 0.87 6.43
CA GLU A 78 4.96 0.38 7.44
C GLU A 78 4.36 1.60 8.13
N CYS A 79 3.06 1.81 7.93
CA CYS A 79 2.36 2.98 8.47
C CYS A 79 1.43 2.57 9.59
N LYS A 80 1.50 3.29 10.70
CA LYS A 80 0.52 3.18 11.78
C LYS A 80 -0.46 4.32 11.66
N VAL A 81 -1.74 4.03 11.86
CA VAL A 81 -2.83 5.00 11.73
C VAL A 81 -3.51 5.21 13.07
N ARG A 82 -4.09 6.41 13.24
CA ARG A 82 -4.61 6.85 14.53
C ARG A 82 -5.99 6.28 14.82
N ASP A 83 -6.95 6.55 13.99
CA ASP A 83 -8.36 6.26 14.26
C ASP A 83 -8.97 5.53 13.08
N ILE A 84 -9.14 4.22 13.23
CA ILE A 84 -9.66 3.39 12.14
C ILE A 84 -11.16 3.65 11.87
N SER A 85 -11.87 4.31 12.79
CA SER A 85 -13.26 4.67 12.55
C SER A 85 -13.42 5.75 11.48
N ALA A 86 -12.33 6.46 11.17
CA ALA A 86 -12.33 7.47 10.10
C ALA A 86 -12.18 6.86 8.70
N LEU A 87 -12.09 5.54 8.60
CA LEU A 87 -11.91 4.85 7.30
C LEU A 87 -13.08 5.15 6.37
N LYS A 88 -12.73 5.64 5.21
CA LYS A 88 -13.67 5.81 4.08
C LYS A 88 -12.92 5.44 2.81
N ALA A 89 -13.61 4.86 1.84
CA ALA A 89 -13.05 4.71 0.51
C ALA A 89 -13.38 5.97 -0.27
N ASP A 90 -12.37 6.54 -0.95
CA ASP A 90 -12.59 7.61 -1.90
C ASP A 90 -13.32 7.05 -3.13
N ASP A 91 -13.88 7.94 -3.97
CA ASP A 91 -14.55 7.54 -5.20
C ASP A 91 -13.64 6.73 -6.13
N ASP A 92 -12.33 6.90 -6.02
CA ASP A 92 -11.34 6.20 -6.83
C ASP A 92 -10.94 4.84 -6.25
N ALA A 93 -11.15 4.61 -4.95
CA ALA A 93 -10.92 3.33 -4.31
C ALA A 93 -12.24 2.55 -4.28
N ALA A 94 -12.24 1.33 -4.80
CA ALA A 94 -13.47 0.53 -4.87
C ALA A 94 -13.92 0.06 -3.50
N GLU A 95 -13.03 -0.62 -2.80
CA GLU A 95 -13.33 -1.22 -1.50
C GLU A 95 -12.05 -1.30 -0.68
N CYS A 96 -12.18 -1.01 0.61
CA CYS A 96 -11.07 -1.19 1.56
C CYS A 96 -11.43 -2.29 2.53
N MET A 97 -10.44 -3.09 2.90
CA MET A 97 -10.62 -4.15 3.88
C MET A 97 -9.36 -4.33 4.71
N TRP A 98 -9.55 -4.73 5.96
CA TRP A 98 -8.43 -5.06 6.85
C TRP A 98 -8.17 -6.57 6.75
N LEU A 99 -6.92 -6.94 6.41
CA LEU A 99 -6.51 -8.33 6.33
C LEU A 99 -5.35 -8.58 7.29
N LYS A 100 -5.44 -9.67 8.04
CA LYS A 100 -4.31 -10.10 8.84
C LYS A 100 -3.22 -10.66 7.91
N PRO A 101 -1.93 -10.60 8.30
CA PRO A 101 -0.87 -11.12 7.44
C PRO A 101 -1.09 -12.54 6.98
N GLU A 102 -1.62 -13.42 7.83
CA GLU A 102 -1.90 -14.82 7.49
C GLU A 102 -3.02 -15.00 6.46
N ASP A 103 -3.85 -13.98 6.27
CA ASP A 103 -4.97 -14.01 5.32
C ASP A 103 -4.63 -13.36 3.99
N ILE A 104 -3.40 -12.88 3.82
CA ILE A 104 -2.98 -12.23 2.58
C ILE A 104 -2.46 -13.29 1.59
N HIS A 105 -3.10 -13.33 0.42
CA HIS A 105 -2.67 -14.16 -0.70
C HIS A 105 -2.06 -13.26 -1.77
N THR A 106 -0.75 -13.28 -1.89
CA THR A 106 -0.01 -12.32 -2.72
C THR A 106 -0.37 -12.40 -4.21
N GLU A 107 -0.81 -13.54 -4.68
CA GLU A 107 -1.26 -13.70 -6.07
C GLU A 107 -2.51 -12.90 -6.42
N GLN A 108 -3.24 -12.41 -5.44
CA GLN A 108 -4.41 -11.55 -5.65
C GLN A 108 -4.03 -10.09 -5.96
N PHE A 109 -2.76 -9.74 -5.79
CA PHE A 109 -2.25 -8.39 -6.03
C PHE A 109 -1.70 -8.28 -7.43
N GLY A 110 -2.32 -7.42 -8.26
CA GLY A 110 -2.01 -7.37 -9.69
C GLY A 110 -0.79 -6.54 -10.05
N LEU A 111 -0.40 -5.59 -9.22
CA LEU A 111 0.80 -4.79 -9.47
C LEU A 111 2.04 -5.53 -8.99
N ARG A 112 3.02 -5.66 -9.89
CA ARG A 112 4.19 -6.49 -9.67
C ARG A 112 5.00 -6.08 -8.43
N SER A 113 5.28 -4.79 -8.27
CA SER A 113 6.06 -4.31 -7.14
C SER A 113 5.33 -4.52 -5.82
N VAL A 114 4.02 -4.31 -5.81
CA VAL A 114 3.19 -4.52 -4.62
C VAL A 114 3.21 -5.99 -4.22
N ARG A 115 3.05 -6.89 -5.19
CA ARG A 115 3.13 -8.33 -4.93
C ARG A 115 4.48 -8.71 -4.33
N TRP A 116 5.58 -8.27 -4.94
CA TRP A 116 6.92 -8.54 -4.43
C TRP A 116 7.16 -7.92 -3.05
N GLY A 117 6.70 -6.68 -2.86
CA GLY A 117 6.82 -6.01 -1.57
C GLY A 117 6.11 -6.77 -0.46
N LEU A 118 4.91 -7.27 -0.75
CA LEU A 118 4.17 -8.08 0.23
C LEU A 118 4.87 -9.39 0.53
N VAL A 119 5.41 -10.07 -0.47
CA VAL A 119 6.18 -11.30 -0.25
C VAL A 119 7.35 -11.02 0.70
N GLN A 120 8.14 -9.98 0.44
CA GLN A 120 9.27 -9.62 1.28
C GLN A 120 8.83 -9.26 2.70
N TYR A 121 7.77 -8.47 2.82
CA TYR A 121 7.26 -8.05 4.12
C TYR A 121 6.77 -9.22 4.95
N LEU A 122 5.98 -10.11 4.33
CA LEU A 122 5.44 -11.29 5.02
C LEU A 122 6.55 -12.27 5.43
N GLU A 123 7.55 -12.45 4.60
CA GLU A 123 8.72 -13.27 4.94
C GLU A 123 9.49 -12.67 6.12
N ALA A 124 9.67 -11.35 6.14
CA ALA A 124 10.33 -10.67 7.26
C ALA A 124 9.55 -10.83 8.56
N LEU A 125 8.22 -10.75 8.51
CA LEU A 125 7.37 -10.98 9.67
C LEU A 125 7.50 -12.42 10.18
N GLN A 126 7.55 -13.40 9.28
CA GLN A 126 7.68 -14.79 9.63
C GLN A 126 9.04 -15.06 10.31
N THR A 127 10.12 -14.54 9.75
CA THR A 127 11.45 -14.65 10.33
C THR A 127 11.50 -14.03 11.74
N LYS A 128 10.87 -12.88 11.91
CA LYS A 128 10.81 -12.21 13.20
C LYS A 128 10.07 -13.04 14.26
N LYS A 129 9.01 -13.74 13.85
CA LYS A 129 8.26 -14.62 14.76
C LYS A 129 9.07 -15.85 15.16
N GLU A 130 9.95 -16.33 14.29
CA GLU A 130 10.78 -17.51 14.54
C GLU A 130 11.97 -17.21 15.46
N LEU A 131 12.29 -15.95 15.65
CA LEU A 131 13.33 -15.53 16.57
C LEU A 131 12.75 -15.40 17.99
#